data_fc75492a8572f4964a5897ec6c93b4b6
#
_entry.id   fc75492a8572f4964a5897ec6c93b4b6
#
_cell.length_a   1.000
_cell.length_b   1.000
_cell.length_c   1.000
_cell.angle_alpha   90.00
_cell.angle_beta   90.00
_cell.angle_gamma   90.00
#
_symmetry.space_group_name_H-M   'P 1'
#
loop_
_entity.id
_entity.type
_entity.pdbx_description
1 polymer ?
#
loop_
_entity_poly.entity_id
_entity_poly.type
_entity_poly.pdbx_seq_one_letter_code
_entity_poly.pdbx_strand_id
1 'polypeptide(L)'
;KDQWIEFLDFLVANRLNTLYLWNGHPFASLVKLEDYPYALEVSEEVYQRNVEIYRLLTEEADKRGIWIIQMFYNIFVSKPFAEHHHIETQHAAPNELIADYNRKSISQFIKMYPNVGLLVCLGEALKGQENQEAWMNETIIPAVKQGLAALGKTEEPPIVVRAHAVSNVKQMVESALKHYTNLYTMAKYNGESLTTYEPRGQWQQVHLDMSRLGSTHVVNVHLLSNLEPFRYGATDFIRRCVLACRDRLGAQGVHLYPLAYWDWPNTPDKVNPYLKQYKRDWLWFEAWARYLWRLDRDPVQDQQYWIRRLTEMYGNPEAAELILKAYNESGYCAPL
;
A
#
# COMPACT_ATOMS: atom_id res chain seq x y z
N LYS A 1 -9.94 -17.78 -6.24
CA LYS A 1 -8.57 -18.01 -6.74
C LYS A 1 -8.40 -17.30 -8.09
N ASP A 2 -9.23 -17.58 -9.09
CA ASP A 2 -9.11 -17.03 -10.45
C ASP A 2 -9.08 -15.50 -10.49
N GLN A 3 -9.86 -14.86 -9.66
CA GLN A 3 -9.87 -13.39 -9.55
C GLN A 3 -8.53 -12.81 -9.08
N TRP A 4 -7.80 -13.50 -8.17
CA TRP A 4 -6.47 -13.08 -7.75
C TRP A 4 -5.46 -13.25 -8.88
N ILE A 5 -5.52 -14.35 -9.63
CA ILE A 5 -4.66 -14.57 -10.79
C ILE A 5 -4.88 -13.48 -11.84
N GLU A 6 -6.15 -13.23 -12.20
CA GLU A 6 -6.51 -12.18 -13.16
C GLU A 6 -6.00 -10.80 -12.71
N PHE A 7 -6.10 -10.50 -11.42
CA PHE A 7 -5.61 -9.22 -10.90
C PHE A 7 -4.09 -9.12 -10.90
N LEU A 8 -3.38 -10.19 -10.56
CA LEU A 8 -1.92 -10.23 -10.66
C LEU A 8 -1.45 -10.06 -12.12
N ASP A 9 -2.13 -10.70 -13.08
CA ASP A 9 -1.85 -10.52 -14.51
C ASP A 9 -2.11 -9.08 -14.98
N PHE A 10 -3.16 -8.44 -14.45
CA PHE A 10 -3.41 -7.02 -14.67
C PHE A 10 -2.27 -6.14 -14.13
N LEU A 11 -1.74 -6.43 -12.94
CA LEU A 11 -0.60 -5.71 -12.39
C LEU A 11 0.64 -5.85 -13.29
N VAL A 12 0.94 -7.07 -13.75
CA VAL A 12 2.05 -7.32 -14.69
C VAL A 12 1.88 -6.54 -15.98
N ALA A 13 0.69 -6.58 -16.58
CA ALA A 13 0.39 -5.86 -17.83
C ALA A 13 0.61 -4.35 -17.68
N ASN A 14 0.38 -3.81 -16.49
CA ASN A 14 0.63 -2.42 -16.14
C ASN A 14 2.02 -2.16 -15.54
N ARG A 15 2.90 -3.16 -15.47
CA ARG A 15 4.25 -3.06 -14.88
C ARG A 15 4.24 -2.60 -13.41
N LEU A 16 3.18 -2.95 -12.68
CA LEU A 16 3.08 -2.73 -11.24
C LEU A 16 3.70 -3.93 -10.53
N ASN A 17 4.75 -3.70 -9.76
CA ASN A 17 5.60 -4.74 -9.19
C ASN A 17 5.33 -5.02 -7.70
N THR A 18 4.31 -4.40 -7.12
CA THR A 18 4.01 -4.55 -5.70
C THR A 18 2.50 -4.49 -5.49
N LEU A 19 1.98 -5.39 -4.66
CA LEU A 19 0.60 -5.40 -4.19
C LEU A 19 0.57 -5.19 -2.68
N TYR A 20 -0.02 -4.08 -2.25
CA TYR A 20 -0.27 -3.80 -0.84
C TYR A 20 -1.63 -4.37 -0.43
N LEU A 21 -1.64 -5.18 0.62
CA LEU A 21 -2.86 -5.69 1.24
C LEU A 21 -3.16 -4.91 2.51
N TRP A 22 -4.33 -4.29 2.55
CA TRP A 22 -4.73 -3.42 3.64
C TRP A 22 -5.63 -4.16 4.62
N ASN A 23 -5.14 -4.36 5.85
CA ASN A 23 -5.90 -4.98 6.93
C ASN A 23 -5.40 -4.44 8.28
N GLY A 24 -6.31 -4.13 9.20
CA GLY A 24 -5.94 -3.57 10.49
C GLY A 24 -5.13 -4.54 11.36
N HIS A 25 -5.54 -5.79 11.43
CA HIS A 25 -4.87 -6.84 12.22
C HIS A 25 -4.92 -8.20 11.52
N PRO A 26 -4.09 -8.41 10.47
CA PRO A 26 -4.15 -9.61 9.63
C PRO A 26 -3.77 -10.89 10.38
N PHE A 27 -2.92 -10.79 11.39
CA PHE A 27 -2.41 -11.95 12.13
C PHE A 27 -3.50 -12.76 12.81
N ALA A 28 -4.55 -12.11 13.31
CA ALA A 28 -5.68 -12.76 13.95
C ALA A 28 -6.46 -13.77 13.07
N SER A 29 -6.21 -13.77 11.75
CA SER A 29 -6.88 -14.67 10.80
C SER A 29 -5.92 -15.41 9.87
N LEU A 30 -4.61 -15.14 9.94
CA LEU A 30 -3.59 -15.70 9.06
C LEU A 30 -2.52 -16.51 9.78
N VAL A 31 -2.42 -16.38 11.11
CA VAL A 31 -1.48 -17.16 11.92
C VAL A 31 -2.16 -17.77 13.14
N LYS A 32 -1.69 -18.94 13.57
CA LYS A 32 -2.10 -19.59 14.79
C LYS A 32 -0.90 -19.69 15.71
N LEU A 33 -1.06 -19.22 16.95
CA LEU A 33 0.01 -19.15 17.93
C LEU A 33 -0.14 -20.31 18.92
N GLU A 34 0.94 -21.07 19.13
CA GLU A 34 0.95 -22.18 20.09
C GLU A 34 0.72 -21.69 21.52
N ASP A 35 1.37 -20.56 21.91
CA ASP A 35 1.25 -19.99 23.25
C ASP A 35 -0.10 -19.26 23.48
N TYR A 36 -0.76 -18.85 22.39
CA TYR A 36 -2.04 -18.13 22.45
C TYR A 36 -3.07 -18.75 21.50
N PRO A 37 -3.44 -20.02 21.69
CA PRO A 37 -4.32 -20.74 20.75
C PRO A 37 -5.72 -20.12 20.64
N TYR A 38 -6.13 -19.37 21.65
CA TYR A 38 -7.39 -18.65 21.70
C TYR A 38 -7.39 -17.31 20.95
N ALA A 39 -6.23 -16.84 20.50
CA ALA A 39 -6.09 -15.51 19.88
C ALA A 39 -6.61 -15.45 18.42
N LEU A 40 -7.01 -16.56 17.83
CA LEU A 40 -7.58 -16.62 16.50
C LEU A 40 -9.00 -16.02 16.48
N GLU A 41 -9.27 -15.08 15.57
CA GLU A 41 -10.59 -14.41 15.44
C GLU A 41 -11.56 -15.13 14.50
N VAL A 42 -11.13 -16.17 13.85
CA VAL A 42 -11.92 -16.95 12.88
C VAL A 42 -11.99 -18.41 13.29
N SER A 43 -12.97 -19.15 12.76
CA SER A 43 -13.03 -20.59 12.95
C SER A 43 -11.82 -21.30 12.32
N GLU A 44 -11.50 -22.50 12.80
CA GLU A 44 -10.41 -23.32 12.26
C GLU A 44 -10.58 -23.54 10.75
N GLU A 45 -11.78 -23.79 10.27
CA GLU A 45 -12.10 -23.98 8.86
C GLU A 45 -11.78 -22.71 8.04
N VAL A 46 -12.20 -21.55 8.54
CA VAL A 46 -11.92 -20.25 7.88
C VAL A 46 -10.43 -19.95 7.90
N TYR A 47 -9.75 -20.25 9.02
CA TYR A 47 -8.29 -20.09 9.10
C TYR A 47 -7.56 -20.93 8.05
N GLN A 48 -7.87 -22.23 7.92
CA GLN A 48 -7.24 -23.11 6.95
C GLN A 48 -7.47 -22.61 5.51
N ARG A 49 -8.67 -22.16 5.22
CA ARG A 49 -9.02 -21.55 3.94
C ARG A 49 -8.23 -20.26 3.68
N ASN A 50 -8.09 -19.41 4.67
CA ASN A 50 -7.32 -18.17 4.58
C ASN A 50 -5.84 -18.48 4.28
N VAL A 51 -5.25 -19.43 4.99
CA VAL A 51 -3.86 -19.88 4.77
C VAL A 51 -3.67 -20.41 3.34
N GLU A 52 -4.58 -21.24 2.86
CA GLU A 52 -4.52 -21.79 1.50
C GLU A 52 -4.57 -20.67 0.44
N ILE A 53 -5.51 -19.75 0.57
CA ILE A 53 -5.69 -18.64 -0.39
C ILE A 53 -4.51 -17.68 -0.32
N TYR A 54 -4.03 -17.37 0.88
CA TYR A 54 -2.93 -16.43 1.04
C TYR A 54 -1.61 -16.99 0.51
N ARG A 55 -1.33 -18.28 0.73
CA ARG A 55 -0.17 -18.97 0.11
C ARG A 55 -0.24 -18.95 -1.40
N LEU A 56 -1.39 -19.32 -1.97
CA LEU A 56 -1.59 -19.24 -3.41
C LEU A 56 -1.29 -17.83 -3.94
N LEU A 57 -1.82 -16.79 -3.28
CA LEU A 57 -1.60 -15.40 -3.68
C LEU A 57 -0.12 -15.02 -3.65
N THR A 58 0.59 -15.35 -2.58
CA THR A 58 2.01 -15.02 -2.43
C THR A 58 2.89 -15.77 -3.42
N GLU A 59 2.61 -17.04 -3.67
CA GLU A 59 3.33 -17.86 -4.64
C GLU A 59 3.09 -17.39 -6.09
N GLU A 60 1.85 -17.07 -6.44
CA GLU A 60 1.51 -16.55 -7.76
C GLU A 60 2.06 -15.14 -8.01
N ALA A 61 2.13 -14.33 -6.97
CA ALA A 61 2.78 -13.02 -7.03
C ALA A 61 4.31 -13.16 -7.25
N ASP A 62 4.96 -14.05 -6.50
CA ASP A 62 6.39 -14.33 -6.62
C ASP A 62 6.78 -14.78 -8.03
N LYS A 63 6.03 -15.72 -8.62
CA LYS A 63 6.21 -16.16 -10.02
C LYS A 63 6.15 -15.02 -11.04
N ARG A 64 5.50 -13.92 -10.71
CA ARG A 64 5.33 -12.72 -11.54
C ARG A 64 6.28 -11.57 -11.19
N GLY A 65 7.17 -11.77 -10.23
CA GLY A 65 8.05 -10.72 -9.72
C GLY A 65 7.30 -9.61 -8.97
N ILE A 66 6.17 -9.93 -8.35
CA ILE A 66 5.35 -8.99 -7.57
C ILE A 66 5.57 -9.26 -6.08
N TRP A 67 6.01 -8.22 -5.35
CA TRP A 67 6.03 -8.24 -3.90
C TRP A 67 4.61 -8.10 -3.33
N ILE A 68 4.23 -8.98 -2.41
CA ILE A 68 3.10 -8.75 -1.51
C ILE A 68 3.62 -8.00 -0.30
N ILE A 69 3.00 -6.88 0.03
CA ILE A 69 3.27 -6.10 1.24
C ILE A 69 2.01 -6.11 2.11
N GLN A 70 2.11 -6.76 3.25
CA GLN A 70 1.00 -6.84 4.20
C GLN A 70 1.04 -5.67 5.17
N MET A 71 0.02 -4.84 5.14
CA MET A 71 -0.16 -3.77 6.12
C MET A 71 -0.76 -4.32 7.41
N PHE A 72 -0.32 -3.76 8.52
CA PHE A 72 -0.98 -3.87 9.83
C PHE A 72 -0.88 -2.56 10.60
N TYR A 73 -1.93 -2.27 11.36
CA TYR A 73 -1.93 -1.11 12.25
C TYR A 73 -1.25 -1.44 13.58
N ASN A 74 -0.63 -0.45 14.16
CA ASN A 74 -0.01 -0.53 15.47
C ASN A 74 -0.85 0.24 16.50
N ILE A 75 -0.96 -0.20 17.72
CA ILE A 75 -0.58 -1.53 18.19
C ILE A 75 -1.85 -2.26 18.56
N PHE A 76 -2.15 -3.30 17.83
CA PHE A 76 -3.35 -4.10 18.00
C PHE A 76 -3.01 -5.47 18.57
N VAL A 77 -3.97 -6.02 19.32
CA VAL A 77 -4.09 -7.43 19.63
C VAL A 77 -5.44 -7.93 19.13
N SER A 78 -5.58 -9.23 18.94
CA SER A 78 -6.86 -9.80 18.52
C SER A 78 -7.92 -9.64 19.61
N LYS A 79 -9.18 -9.59 19.19
CA LYS A 79 -10.29 -9.46 20.15
C LYS A 79 -10.33 -10.60 21.17
N PRO A 80 -10.21 -11.89 20.79
CA PRO A 80 -10.17 -12.97 21.78
C PRO A 80 -8.98 -12.90 22.75
N PHE A 81 -7.82 -12.41 22.28
CA PHE A 81 -6.67 -12.17 23.14
C PHE A 81 -6.96 -11.06 24.16
N ALA A 82 -7.54 -9.95 23.70
CA ALA A 82 -7.92 -8.83 24.55
C ALA A 82 -8.94 -9.26 25.63
N GLU A 83 -9.96 -10.00 25.24
CA GLU A 83 -10.99 -10.54 26.16
C GLU A 83 -10.38 -11.48 27.21
N HIS A 84 -9.49 -12.38 26.79
CA HIS A 84 -8.83 -13.33 27.71
C HIS A 84 -7.96 -12.62 28.76
N HIS A 85 -7.29 -11.55 28.39
CA HIS A 85 -6.38 -10.80 29.25
C HIS A 85 -7.02 -9.58 29.92
N HIS A 86 -8.31 -9.32 29.68
CA HIS A 86 -9.06 -8.15 30.19
C HIS A 86 -8.38 -6.81 29.83
N ILE A 87 -7.94 -6.68 28.59
CA ILE A 87 -7.30 -5.45 28.03
C ILE A 87 -8.07 -4.96 26.82
N GLU A 88 -7.76 -3.74 26.38
CA GLU A 88 -8.28 -3.20 25.12
C GLU A 88 -7.63 -3.86 23.90
N THR A 89 -8.27 -3.77 22.74
CA THR A 89 -7.70 -4.28 21.47
C THR A 89 -6.65 -3.37 20.87
N GLN A 90 -6.68 -2.07 21.21
CA GLN A 90 -5.75 -1.06 20.70
C GLN A 90 -5.08 -0.31 21.84
N HIS A 91 -3.79 -0.06 21.73
CA HIS A 91 -2.98 0.50 22.80
C HIS A 91 -2.20 1.74 22.35
N ALA A 92 -1.93 2.65 23.31
CA ALA A 92 -1.15 3.85 23.08
C ALA A 92 0.36 3.68 23.35
N ALA A 93 0.71 2.62 24.08
CA ALA A 93 2.10 2.27 24.39
C ALA A 93 2.25 0.75 24.47
N PRO A 94 3.42 0.20 24.15
CA PRO A 94 3.70 -1.23 24.35
C PRO A 94 3.84 -1.57 25.84
N ASN A 95 3.52 -2.80 26.16
CA ASN A 95 3.98 -3.49 27.37
C ASN A 95 4.45 -4.90 26.98
N GLU A 96 5.05 -5.64 27.88
CA GLU A 96 5.65 -6.95 27.56
C GLU A 96 4.63 -7.95 27.02
N LEU A 97 3.42 -8.00 27.54
CA LEU A 97 2.37 -8.91 27.07
C LEU A 97 1.97 -8.61 25.61
N ILE A 98 1.76 -7.33 25.28
CA ILE A 98 1.39 -6.88 23.94
C ILE A 98 2.56 -7.08 22.97
N ALA A 99 3.77 -6.78 23.42
CA ALA A 99 4.99 -6.97 22.63
C ALA A 99 5.26 -8.44 22.34
N ASP A 100 5.09 -9.33 23.30
CA ASP A 100 5.26 -10.77 23.12
C ASP A 100 4.23 -11.34 22.13
N TYR A 101 2.96 -10.99 22.27
CA TYR A 101 1.92 -11.37 21.32
C TYR A 101 2.26 -10.94 19.88
N ASN A 102 2.68 -9.69 19.69
CA ASN A 102 3.02 -9.17 18.35
C ASN A 102 4.32 -9.78 17.81
N ARG A 103 5.36 -9.97 18.64
CA ARG A 103 6.59 -10.67 18.24
C ARG A 103 6.29 -12.07 17.72
N LYS A 104 5.49 -12.85 18.47
CA LYS A 104 5.09 -14.21 18.07
C LYS A 104 4.23 -14.19 16.80
N SER A 105 3.28 -13.27 16.70
CA SER A 105 2.44 -13.11 15.51
C SER A 105 3.25 -12.81 14.25
N ILE A 106 4.13 -11.82 14.31
CA ILE A 106 4.98 -11.42 13.17
C ILE A 106 5.98 -12.55 12.84
N SER A 107 6.65 -13.12 13.84
CA SER A 107 7.59 -14.22 13.61
C SER A 107 6.92 -15.43 12.95
N GLN A 108 5.73 -15.81 13.41
CA GLN A 108 4.97 -16.91 12.82
C GLN A 108 4.48 -16.57 11.41
N PHE A 109 4.07 -15.33 11.18
CA PHE A 109 3.67 -14.84 9.86
C PHE A 109 4.84 -14.96 8.86
N ILE A 110 6.04 -14.50 9.21
CA ILE A 110 7.24 -14.61 8.35
C ILE A 110 7.64 -16.06 8.10
N LYS A 111 7.50 -16.95 9.09
CA LYS A 111 7.73 -18.40 8.88
C LYS A 111 6.77 -19.01 7.86
N MET A 112 5.51 -18.58 7.88
CA MET A 112 4.47 -19.12 6.98
C MET A 112 4.53 -18.50 5.59
N TYR A 113 4.97 -17.23 5.48
CA TYR A 113 4.94 -16.41 4.26
C TYR A 113 6.25 -15.63 4.09
N PRO A 114 7.38 -16.30 3.84
CA PRO A 114 8.71 -15.66 3.86
C PRO A 114 8.96 -14.70 2.68
N ASN A 115 8.12 -14.72 1.68
CA ASN A 115 8.15 -13.83 0.50
C ASN A 115 7.21 -12.62 0.62
N VAL A 116 6.74 -12.31 1.83
CA VAL A 116 5.86 -11.17 2.10
C VAL A 116 6.61 -10.10 2.86
N GLY A 117 6.56 -8.86 2.37
CA GLY A 117 7.03 -7.68 3.10
C GLY A 117 5.93 -7.12 4.01
N LEU A 118 6.31 -6.13 4.83
CA LEU A 118 5.41 -5.52 5.79
C LEU A 118 5.26 -4.01 5.52
N LEU A 119 4.05 -3.50 5.65
CA LEU A 119 3.80 -2.06 5.79
C LEU A 119 3.45 -1.75 7.24
N VAL A 120 4.34 -1.05 7.91
CA VAL A 120 4.19 -0.61 9.29
C VAL A 120 3.54 0.76 9.32
N CYS A 121 2.28 0.82 9.69
CA CYS A 121 1.60 2.06 9.99
C CYS A 121 1.64 2.27 11.51
N LEU A 122 2.55 3.08 12.01
CA LEU A 122 2.67 3.38 13.44
C LEU A 122 1.42 4.08 14.01
N GLY A 123 0.64 4.65 13.11
CA GLY A 123 -0.77 4.93 13.32
C GLY A 123 -1.07 6.06 14.28
N GLU A 124 -2.33 6.03 14.65
CA GLU A 124 -2.98 7.06 15.42
C GLU A 124 -2.97 6.72 16.91
N ALA A 125 -2.76 5.46 17.26
CA ALA A 125 -2.81 4.98 18.63
C ALA A 125 -1.45 4.99 19.33
N LEU A 126 -0.39 4.49 18.71
CA LEU A 126 0.95 4.41 19.30
C LEU A 126 1.54 5.81 19.50
N LYS A 127 1.60 6.24 20.74
CA LYS A 127 2.02 7.61 21.12
C LYS A 127 3.43 7.63 21.70
N GLY A 128 4.11 8.73 21.46
CA GLY A 128 5.44 8.98 22.00
C GLY A 128 6.54 8.38 21.13
N GLN A 129 7.61 9.16 20.95
CA GLN A 129 8.73 8.77 20.09
C GLN A 129 9.48 7.56 20.63
N GLU A 130 9.73 7.51 21.93
CA GLU A 130 10.40 6.37 22.57
C GLU A 130 9.63 5.06 22.36
N ASN A 131 8.29 5.10 22.48
CA ASN A 131 7.43 3.96 22.22
C ASN A 131 7.49 3.50 20.76
N GLN A 132 7.56 4.43 19.82
CA GLN A 132 7.66 4.10 18.38
C GLN A 132 9.00 3.46 18.05
N GLU A 133 10.09 4.00 18.61
CA GLU A 133 11.43 3.43 18.45
C GLU A 133 11.55 2.05 19.07
N ALA A 134 11.10 1.88 20.32
CA ALA A 134 11.08 0.60 21.00
C ALA A 134 10.22 -0.42 20.25
N TRP A 135 9.04 -0.01 19.80
CA TRP A 135 8.16 -0.90 19.04
C TRP A 135 8.80 -1.42 17.76
N MET A 136 9.47 -0.55 17.02
CA MET A 136 10.15 -0.93 15.79
C MET A 136 11.37 -1.80 16.06
N ASN A 137 12.24 -1.39 17.00
CA ASN A 137 13.55 -1.99 17.23
C ASN A 137 13.52 -3.22 18.14
N GLU A 138 12.53 -3.32 19.05
CA GLU A 138 12.46 -4.40 20.05
C GLU A 138 11.32 -5.38 19.78
N THR A 139 10.36 -5.00 18.94
CA THR A 139 9.22 -5.88 18.61
C THR A 139 9.22 -6.28 17.13
N ILE A 140 9.09 -5.34 16.19
CA ILE A 140 8.89 -5.66 14.76
C ILE A 140 10.13 -6.27 14.12
N ILE A 141 11.25 -5.55 14.16
CA ILE A 141 12.50 -6.02 13.49
C ILE A 141 12.99 -7.35 14.09
N PRO A 142 13.07 -7.52 15.41
CA PRO A 142 13.47 -8.81 16.00
C PRO A 142 12.53 -9.95 15.61
N ALA A 143 11.23 -9.71 15.56
CA ALA A 143 10.27 -10.73 15.16
C ALA A 143 10.43 -11.19 13.70
N VAL A 144 10.66 -10.25 12.77
CA VAL A 144 10.98 -10.58 11.38
C VAL A 144 12.25 -11.41 11.30
N LYS A 145 13.33 -10.98 11.95
CA LYS A 145 14.61 -11.71 11.98
C LYS A 145 14.47 -13.09 12.60
N GLN A 146 13.71 -13.22 13.66
CA GLN A 146 13.43 -14.51 14.30
C GLN A 146 12.69 -15.46 13.35
N GLY A 147 11.67 -14.95 12.63
CA GLY A 147 10.94 -15.73 11.64
C GLY A 147 11.85 -16.22 10.50
N LEU A 148 12.72 -15.37 9.98
CA LEU A 148 13.70 -15.71 8.94
C LEU A 148 14.72 -16.73 9.44
N ALA A 149 15.29 -16.52 10.63
CA ALA A 149 16.28 -17.41 11.23
C ALA A 149 15.74 -18.82 11.41
N ALA A 150 14.47 -18.98 11.77
CA ALA A 150 13.80 -20.27 11.89
C ALA A 150 13.71 -21.03 10.55
N LEU A 151 13.83 -20.32 9.42
CA LEU A 151 13.86 -20.87 8.06
C LEU A 151 15.29 -20.98 7.49
N GLY A 152 16.30 -20.60 8.25
CA GLY A 152 17.69 -20.51 7.75
C GLY A 152 17.88 -19.41 6.70
N LYS A 153 17.01 -18.39 6.67
CA LYS A 153 17.06 -17.27 5.72
C LYS A 153 17.69 -16.05 6.37
N THR A 154 18.42 -15.29 5.57
CA THR A 154 19.06 -14.02 5.98
C THR A 154 18.63 -12.83 5.13
N GLU A 155 17.98 -13.08 3.99
CA GLU A 155 17.48 -12.03 3.11
C GLU A 155 16.30 -11.33 3.77
N GLU A 156 16.46 -10.04 4.01
CA GLU A 156 15.45 -9.21 4.66
C GLU A 156 14.32 -8.85 3.67
N PRO A 157 13.06 -9.26 3.90
CA PRO A 157 11.94 -8.76 3.11
C PRO A 157 11.74 -7.26 3.33
N PRO A 158 11.13 -6.52 2.37
CA PRO A 158 10.92 -5.09 2.54
C PRO A 158 10.04 -4.78 3.74
N ILE A 159 10.48 -3.85 4.59
CA ILE A 159 9.63 -3.20 5.58
C ILE A 159 9.41 -1.77 5.14
N VAL A 160 8.16 -1.39 4.90
CA VAL A 160 7.75 -0.04 4.53
C VAL A 160 7.22 0.67 5.76
N VAL A 161 7.86 1.77 6.15
CA VAL A 161 7.39 2.61 7.25
C VAL A 161 6.63 3.80 6.70
N ARG A 162 5.35 3.89 7.06
CA ARG A 162 4.49 4.98 6.62
C ARG A 162 4.46 6.09 7.65
N ALA A 163 4.91 7.29 7.25
CA ALA A 163 4.68 8.51 8.01
C ALA A 163 3.17 8.80 8.06
N HIS A 164 2.61 8.87 9.25
CA HIS A 164 1.20 9.10 9.48
C HIS A 164 0.99 10.17 10.57
N ALA A 165 0.12 11.13 10.29
CA ALA A 165 -0.28 12.20 11.20
C ALA A 165 0.92 12.97 11.80
N VAL A 166 1.10 12.93 13.10
CA VAL A 166 1.99 13.79 13.89
C VAL A 166 3.24 13.09 14.43
N SER A 167 3.54 11.88 13.97
CA SER A 167 4.70 11.16 14.49
C SER A 167 6.00 11.60 13.83
N ASN A 168 7.02 11.88 14.63
CA ASN A 168 8.38 12.11 14.12
C ASN A 168 9.02 10.79 13.68
N VAL A 169 8.53 10.31 12.54
CA VAL A 169 8.96 9.03 11.98
C VAL A 169 10.45 9.04 11.59
N LYS A 170 11.01 10.23 11.34
CA LYS A 170 12.41 10.38 10.92
C LYS A 170 13.38 9.72 11.89
N GLN A 171 13.33 10.08 13.17
CA GLN A 171 14.25 9.57 14.18
C GLN A 171 14.07 8.06 14.38
N MET A 172 12.84 7.57 14.36
CA MET A 172 12.57 6.14 14.44
C MET A 172 13.16 5.38 13.25
N VAL A 173 13.02 5.90 12.01
CA VAL A 173 13.61 5.30 10.81
C VAL A 173 15.14 5.31 10.87
N GLU A 174 15.77 6.42 11.29
CA GLU A 174 17.22 6.53 11.48
C GLU A 174 17.72 5.51 12.52
N SER A 175 16.98 5.27 13.57
CA SER A 175 17.27 4.24 14.56
C SER A 175 17.12 2.83 13.99
N ALA A 176 16.02 2.56 13.29
CA ALA A 176 15.71 1.26 12.71
C ALA A 176 16.70 0.81 11.63
N LEU A 177 17.25 1.75 10.84
CA LEU A 177 18.26 1.48 9.81
C LEU A 177 19.57 0.92 10.37
N LYS A 178 19.85 1.07 11.66
CA LYS A 178 20.98 0.41 12.32
C LYS A 178 20.77 -1.10 12.48
N HIS A 179 19.56 -1.55 12.40
CA HIS A 179 19.14 -2.93 12.68
C HIS A 179 18.51 -3.65 11.47
N TYR A 180 18.08 -2.90 10.45
CA TYR A 180 17.39 -3.46 9.29
C TYR A 180 17.73 -2.64 8.04
N THR A 181 18.21 -3.29 6.99
CA THR A 181 18.72 -2.58 5.80
C THR A 181 17.66 -2.39 4.70
N ASN A 182 16.76 -3.35 4.54
CA ASN A 182 15.71 -3.30 3.52
C ASN A 182 14.47 -2.53 4.00
N LEU A 183 14.70 -1.29 4.46
CA LEU A 183 13.70 -0.41 5.04
C LEU A 183 13.32 0.68 4.05
N TYR A 184 12.04 0.75 3.71
CA TYR A 184 11.43 1.75 2.83
C TYR A 184 10.70 2.80 3.65
N THR A 185 10.58 4.00 3.12
CA THR A 185 9.75 5.04 3.70
C THR A 185 8.55 5.36 2.81
N MET A 186 7.43 5.76 3.41
CA MET A 186 6.22 6.14 2.68
C MET A 186 5.56 7.36 3.33
N ALA A 187 5.02 8.26 2.51
CA ALA A 187 4.19 9.36 2.97
C ALA A 187 3.02 9.61 1.99
N LYS A 188 1.91 10.14 2.50
CA LYS A 188 0.75 10.53 1.67
C LYS A 188 1.14 11.68 0.74
N TYR A 189 0.69 11.61 -0.52
CA TYR A 189 1.02 12.58 -1.56
C TYR A 189 0.77 14.04 -1.14
N ASN A 190 -0.45 14.34 -0.72
CA ASN A 190 -0.85 15.67 -0.24
C ASN A 190 -2.01 15.57 0.78
N GLY A 191 -1.81 14.84 1.86
CA GLY A 191 -2.88 14.55 2.83
C GLY A 191 -3.85 13.47 2.35
N GLU A 192 -5.13 13.72 2.52
CA GLU A 192 -6.17 12.72 2.33
C GLU A 192 -6.69 12.61 0.89
N SER A 193 -6.16 13.40 -0.04
CA SER A 193 -6.59 13.34 -1.42
C SER A 193 -5.58 13.95 -2.42
N LEU A 194 -5.83 13.72 -3.70
CA LEU A 194 -5.03 14.23 -4.81
C LEU A 194 -5.48 15.68 -5.18
N THR A 195 -5.33 16.61 -4.24
CA THR A 195 -5.82 17.99 -4.38
C THR A 195 -4.97 18.86 -5.31
N THR A 196 -3.70 18.57 -5.45
CA THR A 196 -2.76 19.33 -6.30
C THR A 196 -1.80 18.40 -7.04
N TYR A 197 -1.29 18.81 -8.18
CA TYR A 197 -0.17 18.13 -8.83
C TYR A 197 1.20 18.60 -8.32
N GLU A 198 1.26 19.58 -7.44
CA GLU A 198 2.50 20.08 -6.84
C GLU A 198 2.35 20.27 -5.32
N PRO A 199 2.55 19.22 -4.51
CA PRO A 199 2.56 19.37 -3.06
C PRO A 199 3.61 20.39 -2.61
N ARG A 200 3.23 21.25 -1.66
CA ARG A 200 4.06 22.32 -1.11
C ARG A 200 3.99 22.34 0.42
N GLY A 201 4.83 23.15 1.04
CA GLY A 201 4.84 23.34 2.48
C GLY A 201 5.14 22.05 3.23
N GLN A 202 4.37 21.78 4.29
CA GLN A 202 4.59 20.63 5.17
C GLN A 202 4.53 19.28 4.46
N TRP A 203 3.67 19.12 3.46
CA TRP A 203 3.55 17.86 2.70
C TRP A 203 4.79 17.60 1.86
N GLN A 204 5.30 18.63 1.17
CA GLN A 204 6.57 18.50 0.45
C GLN A 204 7.72 18.18 1.40
N GLN A 205 7.77 18.88 2.55
CA GLN A 205 8.86 18.71 3.52
C GLN A 205 8.89 17.28 4.09
N VAL A 206 7.75 16.68 4.42
CA VAL A 206 7.67 15.28 4.87
C VAL A 206 8.29 14.33 3.85
N HIS A 207 8.00 14.51 2.56
CA HIS A 207 8.59 13.68 1.52
C HIS A 207 10.10 13.88 1.41
N LEU A 208 10.57 15.14 1.44
CA LEU A 208 12.01 15.43 1.38
C LEU A 208 12.78 14.89 2.59
N ASP A 209 12.18 14.92 3.75
CA ASP A 209 12.78 14.33 4.95
C ASP A 209 12.84 12.82 4.85
N MET A 210 11.76 12.18 4.41
CA MET A 210 11.69 10.72 4.27
C MET A 210 12.52 10.16 3.11
N SER A 211 12.61 10.87 1.98
CA SER A 211 13.36 10.42 0.80
C SER A 211 14.88 10.33 1.00
N ARG A 212 15.38 10.94 2.06
CA ARG A 212 16.81 10.92 2.44
C ARG A 212 17.15 9.83 3.45
N LEU A 213 16.13 9.13 3.92
CA LEU A 213 16.24 7.99 4.83
C LEU A 213 16.05 6.70 4.05
N GLY A 214 15.99 5.58 4.62
CA GLY A 214 15.58 4.32 3.99
C GLY A 214 16.25 3.99 2.63
N SER A 215 15.96 2.81 2.13
CA SER A 215 16.47 2.33 0.83
C SER A 215 15.69 2.91 -0.35
N THR A 216 14.41 3.19 -0.16
CA THR A 216 13.50 3.72 -1.18
C THR A 216 12.40 4.55 -0.52
N HIS A 217 12.07 5.70 -1.11
CA HIS A 217 10.92 6.50 -0.69
C HIS A 217 9.74 6.29 -1.65
N VAL A 218 8.59 5.92 -1.10
CA VAL A 218 7.36 5.65 -1.82
C VAL A 218 6.33 6.75 -1.52
N VAL A 219 5.84 7.40 -2.56
CA VAL A 219 4.73 8.35 -2.43
C VAL A 219 3.40 7.58 -2.47
N ASN A 220 2.60 7.74 -1.43
CA ASN A 220 1.29 7.11 -1.35
C ASN A 220 0.20 8.06 -1.92
N VAL A 221 -0.32 7.71 -3.09
CA VAL A 221 -1.49 8.38 -3.69
C VAL A 221 -2.74 7.95 -2.94
N HIS A 222 -2.98 8.64 -1.83
CA HIS A 222 -4.06 8.37 -0.91
C HIS A 222 -5.35 9.07 -1.33
N LEU A 223 -6.47 8.40 -1.30
CA LEU A 223 -7.74 8.83 -1.89
C LEU A 223 -8.89 8.67 -0.88
N LEU A 224 -9.02 9.61 0.07
CA LEU A 224 -10.16 9.61 1.02
C LEU A 224 -11.25 10.64 0.70
N SER A 225 -10.95 11.62 -0.14
CA SER A 225 -11.93 12.63 -0.53
C SER A 225 -12.46 12.36 -1.94
N ASN A 226 -13.58 12.99 -2.28
CA ASN A 226 -14.31 12.74 -3.53
C ASN A 226 -13.74 13.52 -4.74
N LEU A 227 -12.42 13.76 -4.80
CA LEU A 227 -11.78 14.41 -5.95
C LEU A 227 -11.39 13.45 -7.06
N GLU A 228 -11.34 12.18 -6.78
CA GLU A 228 -10.86 11.12 -7.67
C GLU A 228 -11.68 11.00 -8.96
N PRO A 229 -13.03 11.18 -8.97
CA PRO A 229 -13.80 11.21 -10.20
C PRO A 229 -13.34 12.28 -11.18
N PHE A 230 -12.90 13.45 -10.69
CA PHE A 230 -12.35 14.52 -11.53
C PHE A 230 -10.94 14.20 -12.06
N ARG A 231 -10.19 13.33 -11.37
CA ARG A 231 -8.82 12.93 -11.70
C ARG A 231 -8.75 11.62 -12.48
N TYR A 232 -9.83 10.88 -12.59
CA TYR A 232 -9.90 9.53 -13.18
C TYR A 232 -9.15 9.38 -14.49
N GLY A 233 -9.46 10.21 -15.49
CA GLY A 233 -8.87 10.17 -16.81
C GLY A 233 -8.03 11.41 -17.15
N ALA A 234 -7.71 12.24 -16.16
CA ALA A 234 -6.94 13.47 -16.34
C ALA A 234 -5.45 13.18 -16.54
N THR A 235 -5.11 12.66 -17.71
CA THR A 235 -3.76 12.15 -18.02
C THR A 235 -2.68 13.21 -17.86
N ASP A 236 -2.95 14.47 -18.21
CA ASP A 236 -2.01 15.57 -18.01
C ASP A 236 -1.80 15.90 -16.52
N PHE A 237 -2.88 15.92 -15.74
CA PHE A 237 -2.78 16.11 -14.28
C PHE A 237 -1.95 14.99 -13.63
N ILE A 238 -2.24 13.72 -13.99
CA ILE A 238 -1.50 12.55 -13.48
C ILE A 238 -0.02 12.64 -13.87
N ARG A 239 0.29 13.01 -15.11
CA ARG A 239 1.67 13.21 -15.56
C ARG A 239 2.40 14.25 -14.72
N ARG A 240 1.75 15.37 -14.39
CA ARG A 240 2.30 16.41 -13.50
C ARG A 240 2.51 15.91 -12.08
N CYS A 241 1.60 15.09 -11.57
CA CYS A 241 1.80 14.43 -10.27
C CYS A 241 3.04 13.54 -10.26
N VAL A 242 3.25 12.74 -11.30
CA VAL A 242 4.43 11.87 -11.41
C VAL A 242 5.71 12.69 -11.55
N LEU A 243 5.68 13.80 -12.31
CA LEU A 243 6.80 14.76 -12.35
C LEU A 243 7.13 15.28 -10.96
N ALA A 244 6.12 15.71 -10.20
CA ALA A 244 6.33 16.20 -8.84
C ALA A 244 6.89 15.10 -7.92
N CYS A 245 6.40 13.88 -8.01
CA CYS A 245 6.94 12.74 -7.25
C CYS A 245 8.45 12.59 -7.47
N ARG A 246 8.90 12.59 -8.71
CA ARG A 246 10.32 12.45 -9.08
C ARG A 246 11.14 13.68 -8.69
N ASP A 247 10.73 14.86 -9.14
CA ASP A 247 11.57 16.05 -9.18
C ASP A 247 11.48 16.90 -7.90
N ARG A 248 10.37 16.80 -7.15
CA ARG A 248 10.12 17.62 -5.98
C ARG A 248 10.01 16.85 -4.67
N LEU A 249 9.58 15.59 -4.72
CA LEU A 249 9.35 14.79 -3.52
C LEU A 249 10.43 13.73 -3.29
N GLY A 250 11.36 13.56 -4.22
CA GLY A 250 12.44 12.59 -4.12
C GLY A 250 11.97 11.13 -4.12
N ALA A 251 10.81 10.87 -4.72
CA ALA A 251 10.24 9.54 -4.77
C ALA A 251 10.96 8.63 -5.76
N GLN A 252 11.13 7.39 -5.39
CA GLN A 252 11.63 6.29 -6.22
C GLN A 252 10.53 5.26 -6.52
N GLY A 253 9.39 5.37 -5.84
CA GLY A 253 8.22 4.55 -6.06
C GLY A 253 6.92 5.30 -5.75
N VAL A 254 5.83 4.78 -6.24
CA VAL A 254 4.48 5.28 -5.97
C VAL A 254 3.56 4.12 -5.60
N HIS A 255 2.82 4.30 -4.53
CA HIS A 255 1.75 3.41 -4.12
C HIS A 255 0.41 4.04 -4.53
N LEU A 256 -0.31 3.35 -5.41
CA LEU A 256 -1.57 3.83 -5.97
C LEU A 256 -2.75 3.13 -5.30
N TYR A 257 -3.73 3.91 -4.84
CA TYR A 257 -5.01 3.37 -4.40
C TYR A 257 -5.96 3.12 -5.59
N PRO A 258 -6.82 2.08 -5.52
CA PRO A 258 -8.01 2.01 -6.36
C PRO A 258 -8.97 3.14 -6.02
N LEU A 259 -9.79 3.58 -6.99
CA LEU A 259 -10.67 4.75 -6.82
C LEU A 259 -11.77 4.55 -5.77
N ALA A 260 -12.23 3.31 -5.58
CA ALA A 260 -13.25 2.96 -4.58
C ALA A 260 -12.76 1.79 -3.71
N TYR A 261 -11.67 2.00 -2.96
CA TYR A 261 -10.98 0.94 -2.24
C TYR A 261 -11.83 0.26 -1.15
N TRP A 262 -12.85 0.92 -0.60
CA TRP A 262 -13.78 0.32 0.36
C TRP A 262 -14.63 -0.79 -0.24
N ASP A 263 -14.95 -0.71 -1.54
CA ASP A 263 -15.75 -1.71 -2.26
C ASP A 263 -14.90 -2.71 -3.03
N TRP A 264 -13.58 -2.57 -2.96
CA TRP A 264 -12.65 -3.43 -3.73
C TRP A 264 -12.91 -4.92 -3.53
N PRO A 265 -12.91 -5.71 -4.60
CA PRO A 265 -12.69 -5.38 -6.03
C PRO A 265 -13.97 -5.01 -6.79
N ASN A 266 -15.06 -4.86 -6.10
CA ASN A 266 -16.36 -4.52 -6.66
C ASN A 266 -16.44 -3.02 -6.94
N THR A 267 -17.46 -2.61 -7.69
CA THR A 267 -17.75 -1.20 -7.94
C THR A 267 -19.10 -0.85 -7.28
N PRO A 268 -19.32 0.42 -6.87
CA PRO A 268 -20.62 0.87 -6.42
C PRO A 268 -21.63 1.02 -7.58
N ASP A 269 -21.18 0.88 -8.83
CA ASP A 269 -21.99 1.07 -10.02
C ASP A 269 -23.07 0.01 -10.15
N LYS A 270 -24.26 0.43 -10.57
CA LYS A 270 -25.41 -0.43 -10.83
C LYS A 270 -25.65 -0.63 -12.33
N VAL A 271 -24.56 -0.78 -13.10
CA VAL A 271 -24.60 -0.93 -14.56
C VAL A 271 -24.46 -2.40 -14.97
N ASN A 272 -24.97 -2.71 -16.16
CA ASN A 272 -24.82 -4.02 -16.77
C ASN A 272 -24.10 -3.87 -18.13
N PRO A 273 -23.00 -4.61 -18.41
CA PRO A 273 -22.40 -5.62 -17.53
C PRO A 273 -21.70 -5.03 -16.31
N TYR A 274 -21.73 -5.75 -15.20
CA TYR A 274 -21.00 -5.39 -13.98
C TYR A 274 -19.51 -5.64 -14.16
N LEU A 275 -18.70 -4.59 -14.01
CA LEU A 275 -17.25 -4.67 -14.14
C LEU A 275 -16.56 -4.61 -12.78
N LYS A 276 -15.47 -5.33 -12.61
CA LYS A 276 -14.55 -5.14 -11.48
C LYS A 276 -13.83 -3.80 -11.62
N GLN A 277 -13.43 -3.19 -10.48
CA GLN A 277 -12.83 -1.85 -10.48
C GLN A 277 -11.65 -1.72 -11.42
N TYR A 278 -10.71 -2.68 -11.42
CA TYR A 278 -9.53 -2.60 -12.28
C TYR A 278 -9.85 -2.66 -13.79
N LYS A 279 -11.02 -3.18 -14.17
CA LYS A 279 -11.52 -3.14 -15.56
C LYS A 279 -12.27 -1.84 -15.87
N ARG A 280 -13.09 -1.37 -14.93
CA ARG A 280 -13.80 -0.11 -15.05
C ARG A 280 -12.85 1.07 -15.06
N ASP A 281 -11.89 1.07 -14.13
CA ASP A 281 -10.97 2.18 -13.87
C ASP A 281 -9.63 2.01 -14.61
N TRP A 282 -9.65 1.31 -15.76
CA TRP A 282 -8.45 0.99 -16.53
C TRP A 282 -7.59 2.19 -16.85
N LEU A 283 -8.20 3.34 -17.20
CA LEU A 283 -7.49 4.56 -17.57
C LEU A 283 -6.70 5.16 -16.39
N TRP A 284 -7.28 5.12 -15.18
CA TRP A 284 -6.59 5.51 -13.95
C TRP A 284 -5.30 4.72 -13.75
N PHE A 285 -5.40 3.40 -13.79
CA PHE A 285 -4.23 2.53 -13.58
C PHE A 285 -3.23 2.65 -14.72
N GLU A 286 -3.67 2.67 -15.96
CA GLU A 286 -2.80 2.75 -17.13
C GLU A 286 -2.07 4.11 -17.20
N ALA A 287 -2.72 5.21 -16.86
CA ALA A 287 -2.10 6.53 -16.86
C ALA A 287 -0.96 6.62 -15.83
N TRP A 288 -1.23 6.24 -14.58
CA TRP A 288 -0.18 6.19 -13.56
C TRP A 288 0.96 5.26 -13.95
N ALA A 289 0.66 4.03 -14.32
CA ALA A 289 1.65 3.04 -14.72
C ALA A 289 2.51 3.52 -15.90
N ARG A 290 1.89 4.12 -16.90
CA ARG A 290 2.57 4.63 -18.10
C ARG A 290 3.58 5.72 -17.77
N TYR A 291 3.20 6.70 -16.95
CA TYR A 291 4.08 7.82 -16.58
C TYR A 291 5.13 7.40 -15.54
N LEU A 292 4.81 6.52 -14.63
CA LEU A 292 5.78 5.95 -13.69
C LEU A 292 6.86 5.14 -14.39
N TRP A 293 6.52 4.44 -15.47
CA TRP A 293 7.50 3.67 -16.24
C TRP A 293 8.40 4.56 -17.10
N ARG A 294 7.83 5.53 -17.79
CA ARG A 294 8.57 6.48 -18.63
C ARG A 294 7.84 7.83 -18.68
N LEU A 295 8.40 8.79 -17.99
CA LEU A 295 7.84 10.14 -17.87
C LEU A 295 8.19 11.05 -19.04
N ASP A 296 9.42 10.95 -19.55
CA ASP A 296 9.93 11.77 -20.64
C ASP A 296 9.39 11.23 -21.98
N ARG A 297 8.21 11.72 -22.36
CA ARG A 297 7.52 11.39 -23.60
C ARG A 297 7.28 12.64 -24.41
N ASP A 298 7.37 12.50 -25.72
CA ASP A 298 6.93 13.56 -26.64
C ASP A 298 5.43 13.83 -26.44
N PRO A 299 5.01 15.09 -26.19
CA PRO A 299 3.63 15.41 -25.88
C PRO A 299 2.62 15.04 -26.98
N VAL A 300 3.03 15.20 -28.26
CA VAL A 300 2.17 14.88 -29.40
C VAL A 300 1.96 13.37 -29.50
N GLN A 301 3.04 12.60 -29.38
CA GLN A 301 2.97 11.13 -29.42
C GLN A 301 2.20 10.59 -28.22
N ASP A 302 2.30 11.23 -27.06
CA ASP A 302 1.56 10.82 -25.87
C ASP A 302 0.06 11.10 -26.02
N GLN A 303 -0.32 12.26 -26.55
CA GLN A 303 -1.72 12.56 -26.89
C GLN A 303 -2.27 11.56 -27.91
N GLN A 304 -1.55 11.26 -28.96
CA GLN A 304 -1.95 10.28 -29.98
C GLN A 304 -2.11 8.87 -29.39
N TYR A 305 -1.28 8.51 -28.42
CA TYR A 305 -1.43 7.25 -27.71
C TYR A 305 -2.78 7.17 -26.98
N TRP A 306 -3.14 8.21 -26.23
CA TRP A 306 -4.39 8.23 -25.49
C TRP A 306 -5.63 8.26 -26.40
N ILE A 307 -5.58 9.03 -27.48
CA ILE A 307 -6.64 9.05 -28.51
C ILE A 307 -6.83 7.63 -29.08
N ARG A 308 -5.75 6.95 -29.45
CA ARG A 308 -5.83 5.58 -29.95
C ARG A 308 -6.44 4.62 -28.91
N ARG A 309 -5.99 4.68 -27.66
CA ARG A 309 -6.54 3.83 -26.60
C ARG A 309 -8.03 4.06 -26.35
N LEU A 310 -8.45 5.31 -26.35
CA LEU A 310 -9.88 5.67 -26.22
C LEU A 310 -10.67 5.26 -27.46
N THR A 311 -10.09 5.36 -28.65
CA THR A 311 -10.70 4.86 -29.88
C THR A 311 -10.91 3.35 -29.86
N GLU A 312 -9.91 2.59 -29.39
CA GLU A 312 -10.02 1.15 -29.18
C GLU A 312 -11.16 0.78 -28.21
N MET A 313 -11.35 1.60 -27.19
CA MET A 313 -12.40 1.38 -26.20
C MET A 313 -13.80 1.78 -26.66
N TYR A 314 -13.94 2.90 -27.36
CA TYR A 314 -15.22 3.51 -27.70
C TYR A 314 -15.56 3.49 -29.20
N GLY A 315 -14.68 3.03 -30.06
CA GLY A 315 -14.92 2.78 -31.48
C GLY A 315 -14.96 4.03 -32.38
N ASN A 316 -14.70 5.24 -31.85
CA ASN A 316 -14.78 6.49 -32.63
C ASN A 316 -13.62 7.44 -32.30
N PRO A 317 -12.74 7.78 -33.26
CA PRO A 317 -11.59 8.66 -33.02
C PRO A 317 -11.97 10.11 -32.65
N GLU A 318 -13.01 10.70 -33.27
CA GLU A 318 -13.45 12.06 -32.97
C GLU A 318 -14.01 12.14 -31.54
N ALA A 319 -14.80 11.13 -31.15
CA ALA A 319 -15.27 11.02 -29.77
C ALA A 319 -14.09 10.82 -28.78
N ALA A 320 -13.09 10.05 -29.14
CA ALA A 320 -11.90 9.82 -28.32
C ALA A 320 -11.13 11.11 -28.00
N GLU A 321 -10.97 12.01 -28.99
CA GLU A 321 -10.35 13.32 -28.79
C GLU A 321 -11.16 14.18 -27.82
N LEU A 322 -12.48 14.23 -27.98
CA LEU A 322 -13.35 15.00 -27.10
C LEU A 322 -13.37 14.42 -25.67
N ILE A 323 -13.39 13.10 -25.54
CA ILE A 323 -13.30 12.40 -24.23
C ILE A 323 -11.98 12.72 -23.54
N LEU A 324 -10.85 12.63 -24.24
CA LEU A 324 -9.54 12.95 -23.65
C LEU A 324 -9.49 14.41 -23.19
N LYS A 325 -9.99 15.34 -24.02
CA LYS A 325 -10.08 16.75 -23.67
C LYS A 325 -10.93 16.95 -22.41
N ALA A 326 -12.14 16.37 -22.37
CA ALA A 326 -13.05 16.47 -21.22
C ALA A 326 -12.41 15.89 -19.94
N TYR A 327 -11.72 14.76 -20.03
CA TYR A 327 -11.00 14.17 -18.89
C TYR A 327 -9.87 15.08 -18.39
N ASN A 328 -9.07 15.66 -19.28
CA ASN A 328 -8.02 16.57 -18.88
C ASN A 328 -8.57 17.85 -18.25
N GLU A 329 -9.63 18.43 -18.80
CA GLU A 329 -10.32 19.60 -18.23
C GLU A 329 -10.95 19.28 -16.88
N SER A 330 -11.56 18.11 -16.71
CA SER A 330 -12.14 17.68 -15.43
C SER A 330 -11.11 17.65 -14.31
N GLY A 331 -9.88 17.33 -14.62
CA GLY A 331 -8.76 17.33 -13.66
C GLY A 331 -8.55 18.67 -12.97
N TYR A 332 -8.99 19.77 -13.56
CA TYR A 332 -8.87 21.13 -13.02
C TYR A 332 -10.16 21.69 -12.45
N CYS A 333 -11.25 20.93 -12.45
CA CYS A 333 -12.54 21.39 -11.90
C CYS A 333 -12.58 21.46 -10.37
N ALA A 334 -11.69 20.74 -9.70
CA ALA A 334 -11.56 20.78 -8.25
C ALA A 334 -10.41 21.74 -7.85
N PRO A 335 -10.44 22.31 -6.63
CA PRO A 335 -9.37 23.19 -6.14
C PRO A 335 -7.99 22.55 -6.23
N LEU A 336 -7.00 23.35 -6.59
CA LEU A 336 -5.59 22.98 -6.66
C LEU A 336 -4.84 23.43 -5.41
#